data_13786c22dd8dc521b7edca086ceeb75d
#
_entry.id   13786c22dd8dc521b7edca086ceeb75d
#
_cell.length_a   1.000
_cell.length_b   1.000
_cell.length_c   1.000
_cell.angle_alpha   90.00
_cell.angle_beta   90.00
_cell.angle_gamma   90.00
#
_symmetry.space_group_name_H-M   'P 1'
#
loop_
_entity.id
_entity.type
_entity.pdbx_description
1 polymer ?
#
loop_
_entity_poly.entity_id
_entity_poly.type
_entity_poly.pdbx_seq_one_letter_code
_entity_poly.pdbx_strand_id
1 'polypeptide(L)'
;MGKRFARMLRDKEQPTAYGADQRQRNEPNKFQVAYLGSLEPGHAHATAHKLAKRIDVIENNEPGAIDLTENDLVFITNGGCVENSSMGSQDKPAAYNTELKPGGGWDMWRKIAAQDPVFGHPDKFCHDPEQTNWMSATVETLDQKIIPYIKNICKRDPFTGHVVTGGIVTVKDSSWLMSWTINRQPQFRDQPKDHCLVWVYSLFTDKPGDYVKKPMRACTGKEICMEWLYHIGVPENQIEDLASNSANTVPVMMPYIDAFFMPRAYGDRPKVVPDGTVNFAFLGQFAETPRDTIFTTEYSM
;
A
#
# COMPACT_ATOMS: atom_id res chain seq x y z
N MET A 1 -4.18 -32.77 -8.98
CA MET A 1 -3.25 -31.64 -9.13
C MET A 1 -3.54 -30.43 -8.23
N GLY A 2 -4.76 -30.15 -7.80
CA GLY A 2 -5.07 -29.01 -6.92
C GLY A 2 -4.78 -29.15 -5.42
N LYS A 3 -4.21 -30.26 -4.95
CA LYS A 3 -4.17 -30.57 -3.51
C LYS A 3 -3.03 -29.93 -2.70
N ARG A 4 -1.89 -29.58 -3.33
CA ARG A 4 -0.77 -28.96 -2.60
C ARG A 4 -0.95 -27.45 -2.42
N PHE A 5 -1.40 -26.74 -3.44
CA PHE A 5 -1.69 -25.32 -3.34
C PHE A 5 -2.89 -25.03 -2.43
N ALA A 6 -3.94 -25.87 -2.53
CA ALA A 6 -5.10 -25.82 -1.64
C ALA A 6 -4.76 -26.19 -0.17
N ARG A 7 -3.67 -26.93 0.08
CA ARG A 7 -3.23 -27.23 1.45
C ARG A 7 -2.51 -26.06 2.08
N MET A 8 -1.67 -25.32 1.33
CA MET A 8 -1.04 -24.08 1.80
C MET A 8 -2.05 -22.97 2.16
N LEU A 9 -3.21 -22.95 1.50
CA LEU A 9 -4.28 -21.99 1.79
C LEU A 9 -5.28 -22.49 2.85
N ARG A 10 -5.40 -23.80 3.07
CA ARG A 10 -6.40 -24.40 3.95
C ARG A 10 -5.96 -24.55 5.39
N ASP A 11 -4.66 -24.61 5.67
CA ASP A 11 -4.12 -24.75 7.03
C ASP A 11 -3.93 -23.40 7.75
N LYS A 12 -4.37 -22.30 7.14
CA LYS A 12 -4.59 -21.03 7.83
C LYS A 12 -6.09 -20.83 8.00
N GLU A 13 -6.58 -21.09 9.20
CA GLU A 13 -7.85 -20.53 9.63
C GLU A 13 -7.83 -19.05 9.26
N GLN A 14 -8.80 -18.62 8.47
CA GLN A 14 -8.94 -17.19 8.18
C GLN A 14 -9.03 -16.48 9.53
N PRO A 15 -8.18 -15.50 9.82
CA PRO A 15 -8.40 -14.65 10.98
C PRO A 15 -9.73 -13.95 10.75
N THR A 16 -10.74 -14.42 11.45
CA THR A 16 -11.98 -13.68 11.58
C THR A 16 -11.66 -12.41 12.31
N ALA A 17 -11.93 -11.30 11.65
CA ALA A 17 -11.99 -9.96 12.18
C ALA A 17 -10.64 -9.27 12.47
N TYR A 18 -10.56 -8.10 11.97
CA TYR A 18 -9.80 -6.97 12.49
C TYR A 18 -10.01 -6.84 14.01
N GLY A 19 -9.11 -7.41 14.75
CA GLY A 19 -9.14 -7.52 16.23
C GLY A 19 -7.97 -8.33 16.73
N ALA A 20 -7.15 -8.87 15.82
CA ALA A 20 -5.92 -9.55 16.21
C ALA A 20 -4.96 -8.55 16.87
N ASP A 21 -4.61 -8.87 18.09
CA ASP A 21 -3.61 -8.24 18.94
C ASP A 21 -2.51 -7.55 18.14
N GLN A 22 -2.33 -6.25 18.32
CA GLN A 22 -1.26 -5.48 17.67
C GLN A 22 0.14 -6.08 17.89
N ARG A 23 0.32 -6.91 18.92
CA ARG A 23 1.54 -7.66 19.18
C ARG A 23 1.88 -8.71 18.12
N GLN A 24 0.89 -9.24 17.37
CA GLN A 24 1.13 -10.18 16.28
C GLN A 24 1.44 -9.51 14.93
N ARG A 25 1.22 -8.21 14.77
CA ARG A 25 1.53 -7.46 13.54
C ARG A 25 3.00 -7.07 13.39
N ASN A 26 3.79 -7.13 14.45
CA ASN A 26 5.21 -6.80 14.43
C ASN A 26 6.14 -8.01 14.22
N GLU A 27 5.60 -9.21 14.06
CA GLU A 27 6.41 -10.33 13.61
C GLU A 27 6.60 -10.21 12.09
N PRO A 28 7.85 -10.18 11.59
CA PRO A 28 8.10 -10.17 10.15
C PRO A 28 7.44 -11.40 9.52
N ASN A 29 6.81 -11.20 8.37
CA ASN A 29 6.24 -12.30 7.58
C ASN A 29 7.27 -13.42 7.49
N LYS A 30 6.94 -14.59 8.01
CA LYS A 30 7.85 -15.74 8.09
C LYS A 30 8.19 -16.35 6.74
N PHE A 31 7.57 -15.84 5.66
CA PHE A 31 7.82 -16.26 4.28
C PHE A 31 8.29 -15.06 3.45
N GLN A 32 9.51 -15.11 2.97
CA GLN A 32 10.01 -14.20 1.96
C GLN A 32 10.43 -15.02 0.75
N VAL A 33 9.71 -14.86 -0.38
CA VAL A 33 10.13 -15.41 -1.66
C VAL A 33 11.26 -14.54 -2.19
N ALA A 34 12.47 -15.10 -2.31
CA ALA A 34 13.63 -14.34 -2.72
C ALA A 34 13.67 -14.08 -4.23
N TYR A 35 13.46 -15.11 -5.07
CA TYR A 35 13.35 -15.00 -6.53
C TYR A 35 12.98 -16.34 -7.17
N LEU A 36 12.63 -16.31 -8.45
CA LEU A 36 12.57 -17.52 -9.27
C LEU A 36 14.00 -18.03 -9.56
N GLY A 37 14.25 -19.30 -9.33
CA GLY A 37 15.51 -19.94 -9.67
C GLY A 37 15.76 -20.00 -11.18
N SER A 38 16.82 -20.67 -11.60
CA SER A 38 17.32 -20.68 -12.97
C SER A 38 16.24 -20.90 -14.04
N LEU A 39 16.23 -20.03 -15.05
CA LEU A 39 15.49 -20.20 -16.29
C LEU A 39 16.39 -20.87 -17.33
N GLU A 40 15.92 -21.93 -17.99
CA GLU A 40 16.66 -22.56 -19.08
C GLU A 40 16.28 -21.94 -20.41
N PRO A 41 17.23 -21.43 -21.22
CA PRO A 41 16.97 -21.02 -22.59
C PRO A 41 16.74 -22.24 -23.47
N GLY A 42 15.69 -22.22 -24.30
CA GLY A 42 15.45 -23.23 -25.32
C GLY A 42 16.40 -23.12 -26.52
N HIS A 43 16.41 -24.10 -27.41
CA HIS A 43 17.32 -24.18 -28.57
C HIS A 43 17.05 -23.09 -29.63
N ALA A 44 18.10 -22.68 -30.31
CA ALA A 44 18.30 -21.46 -31.10
C ALA A 44 17.39 -21.19 -32.31
N HIS A 45 16.32 -21.93 -32.56
CA HIS A 45 15.34 -21.65 -33.64
C HIS A 45 13.87 -21.89 -33.24
N ALA A 46 13.60 -22.24 -31.99
CA ALA A 46 12.26 -22.21 -31.40
C ALA A 46 12.21 -21.03 -30.41
N THR A 47 11.07 -20.39 -30.23
CA THR A 47 10.83 -19.42 -29.17
C THR A 47 11.37 -20.00 -27.86
N ALA A 48 12.41 -19.40 -27.30
CA ALA A 48 13.06 -19.94 -26.11
C ALA A 48 12.02 -20.13 -25.00
N HIS A 49 11.85 -21.37 -24.56
CA HIS A 49 10.90 -21.66 -23.48
C HIS A 49 11.47 -21.22 -22.14
N LYS A 50 10.66 -20.48 -21.37
CA LYS A 50 10.99 -20.00 -20.04
C LYS A 50 10.20 -20.79 -19.01
N LEU A 51 10.90 -21.58 -18.21
CA LEU A 51 10.34 -22.45 -17.21
C LEU A 51 10.81 -22.03 -15.81
N ALA A 52 9.90 -21.75 -14.90
CA ALA A 52 10.24 -21.59 -13.49
C ALA A 52 10.51 -22.98 -12.90
N LYS A 53 11.76 -23.23 -12.50
CA LYS A 53 12.21 -24.53 -11.95
C LYS A 53 12.31 -24.54 -10.44
N ARG A 54 12.44 -23.37 -9.82
CA ARG A 54 12.70 -23.29 -8.39
C ARG A 54 12.29 -21.91 -7.84
N ILE A 55 11.78 -21.92 -6.63
CA ILE A 55 11.56 -20.73 -5.82
C ILE A 55 12.47 -20.84 -4.60
N ASP A 56 13.42 -19.91 -4.47
CA ASP A 56 14.20 -19.80 -3.24
C ASP A 56 13.40 -18.98 -2.22
N VAL A 57 13.35 -19.47 -1.00
CA VAL A 57 12.56 -18.89 0.10
C VAL A 57 13.43 -18.69 1.33
N ILE A 58 13.05 -17.75 2.18
CA ILE A 58 13.56 -17.64 3.53
C ILE A 58 12.39 -17.90 4.47
N GLU A 59 12.47 -18.99 5.22
CA GLU A 59 11.47 -19.38 6.21
C GLU A 59 12.10 -19.39 7.60
N ASN A 60 11.55 -18.63 8.55
CA ASN A 60 12.11 -18.49 9.91
C ASN A 60 13.60 -18.10 9.95
N ASN A 61 14.03 -17.22 9.01
CA ASN A 61 15.42 -16.81 8.76
C ASN A 61 16.35 -17.91 8.22
N GLU A 62 15.83 -19.07 7.86
CA GLU A 62 16.60 -20.14 7.23
C GLU A 62 16.34 -20.19 5.72
N PRO A 63 17.37 -20.32 4.87
CA PRO A 63 17.20 -20.48 3.45
C PRO A 63 16.59 -21.84 3.11
N GLY A 64 15.63 -21.84 2.20
CA GLY A 64 14.98 -23.02 1.69
C GLY A 64 14.70 -22.90 0.20
N ALA A 65 14.16 -23.96 -0.40
CA ALA A 65 13.78 -23.95 -1.80
C ALA A 65 12.55 -24.81 -2.06
N ILE A 66 11.78 -24.43 -3.07
CA ILE A 66 10.67 -25.19 -3.62
C ILE A 66 11.01 -25.53 -5.06
N ASP A 67 11.31 -26.77 -5.36
CA ASP A 67 11.53 -27.24 -6.73
C ASP A 67 10.21 -27.36 -7.47
N LEU A 68 10.20 -26.93 -8.73
CA LEU A 68 9.05 -26.85 -9.60
C LEU A 68 9.23 -27.73 -10.83
N THR A 69 8.12 -28.16 -11.37
CA THR A 69 8.02 -28.91 -12.63
C THR A 69 7.23 -28.10 -13.65
N GLU A 70 7.19 -28.51 -14.89
CA GLU A 70 6.36 -27.90 -15.95
C GLU A 70 4.85 -27.97 -15.66
N ASN A 71 4.42 -28.86 -14.74
CA ASN A 71 3.03 -29.05 -14.34
C ASN A 71 2.62 -28.16 -13.14
N ASP A 72 3.56 -27.44 -12.54
CA ASP A 72 3.28 -26.46 -11.50
C ASP A 72 2.97 -25.10 -12.14
N LEU A 73 2.12 -24.29 -11.51
CA LEU A 73 1.84 -22.92 -11.94
C LEU A 73 2.30 -21.93 -10.87
N VAL A 74 3.05 -20.92 -11.29
CA VAL A 74 3.56 -19.87 -10.43
C VAL A 74 2.94 -18.53 -10.82
N PHE A 75 2.29 -17.86 -9.89
CA PHE A 75 1.80 -16.50 -10.04
C PHE A 75 2.69 -15.56 -9.25
N ILE A 76 3.24 -14.56 -9.96
CA ILE A 76 4.22 -13.62 -9.41
C ILE A 76 3.58 -12.25 -9.29
N THR A 77 3.47 -11.74 -8.08
CA THR A 77 3.12 -10.34 -7.84
C THR A 77 4.42 -9.57 -7.60
N ASN A 78 4.92 -8.96 -8.66
CA ASN A 78 6.20 -8.27 -8.66
C ASN A 78 6.08 -6.82 -8.16
N GLY A 79 7.16 -6.30 -7.55
CA GLY A 79 7.17 -4.99 -6.91
C GLY A 79 6.32 -4.96 -5.63
N GLY A 80 6.16 -3.78 -5.06
CA GLY A 80 5.37 -3.61 -3.84
C GLY A 80 5.08 -2.15 -3.51
N CYS A 81 3.89 -1.63 -3.87
CA CYS A 81 3.50 -0.26 -3.56
C CYS A 81 3.47 0.04 -2.05
N VAL A 82 3.19 -0.96 -1.23
CA VAL A 82 3.11 -0.81 0.23
C VAL A 82 4.39 -1.25 0.95
N GLU A 83 5.43 -1.63 0.19
CA GLU A 83 6.71 -2.01 0.80
C GLU A 83 7.31 -0.84 1.58
N ASN A 84 7.95 -1.13 2.70
CA ASN A 84 8.52 -0.17 3.64
C ASN A 84 7.52 0.80 4.29
N SER A 85 6.22 0.59 4.12
CA SER A 85 5.22 1.37 4.85
C SER A 85 5.44 1.26 6.35
N SER A 86 5.18 2.36 7.04
CA SER A 86 5.31 2.43 8.49
C SER A 86 4.11 3.17 9.09
N MET A 87 3.79 2.85 10.31
CA MET A 87 2.77 3.56 11.10
C MET A 87 3.44 4.36 12.20
N GLY A 88 2.95 5.57 12.42
CA GLY A 88 3.22 6.35 13.61
C GLY A 88 2.11 6.19 14.66
N SER A 89 1.93 7.22 15.47
CA SER A 89 0.86 7.31 16.46
C SER A 89 0.42 8.75 16.65
N GLN A 90 -0.52 8.97 17.55
CA GLN A 90 -0.94 10.31 17.97
C GLN A 90 0.25 11.23 18.29
N ASP A 91 1.29 10.68 18.91
CA ASP A 91 2.43 11.43 19.44
C ASP A 91 3.76 11.14 18.73
N LYS A 92 3.73 10.28 17.71
CA LYS A 92 4.95 9.87 17.00
C LYS A 92 4.75 9.90 15.48
N PRO A 93 5.67 10.53 14.70
CA PRO A 93 5.65 10.45 13.25
C PRO A 93 5.82 9.02 12.75
N ALA A 94 5.29 8.74 11.57
CA ALA A 94 5.62 7.52 10.84
C ALA A 94 7.05 7.61 10.28
N ALA A 95 7.80 6.51 10.29
CA ALA A 95 9.16 6.49 9.76
C ALA A 95 9.16 6.53 8.22
N TYR A 96 10.02 7.34 7.63
CA TYR A 96 10.22 7.37 6.18
C TYR A 96 11.34 6.41 5.78
N ASN A 97 10.97 5.14 5.49
CA ASN A 97 11.90 4.06 5.18
C ASN A 97 12.08 3.97 3.66
N THR A 98 13.19 4.50 3.12
CA THR A 98 13.46 4.55 1.68
C THR A 98 14.33 3.41 1.17
N GLU A 99 15.03 2.71 2.05
CA GLU A 99 15.93 1.62 1.69
C GLU A 99 15.15 0.34 1.37
N LEU A 100 15.39 -0.20 0.17
CA LEU A 100 14.75 -1.45 -0.26
C LEU A 100 15.28 -2.63 0.57
N LYS A 101 14.36 -3.46 1.06
CA LYS A 101 14.70 -4.60 1.89
C LYS A 101 15.10 -5.81 1.04
N PRO A 102 16.18 -6.52 1.39
CA PRO A 102 16.46 -7.84 0.82
C PRO A 102 15.26 -8.78 1.00
N GLY A 103 14.87 -9.47 -0.08
CA GLY A 103 13.71 -10.36 -0.07
C GLY A 103 12.33 -9.68 -0.14
N GLY A 104 12.28 -8.36 -0.26
CA GLY A 104 11.05 -7.63 -0.55
C GLY A 104 10.59 -7.80 -2.00
N GLY A 105 9.40 -7.28 -2.34
CA GLY A 105 8.82 -7.39 -3.68
C GLY A 105 9.66 -6.72 -4.77
N TRP A 106 10.31 -5.59 -4.45
CA TRP A 106 11.23 -4.91 -5.36
C TRP A 106 12.53 -5.67 -5.56
N ASP A 107 13.14 -6.21 -4.50
CA ASP A 107 14.34 -7.05 -4.56
C ASP A 107 14.08 -8.33 -5.34
N MET A 108 12.95 -8.98 -5.11
CA MET A 108 12.49 -10.13 -5.88
C MET A 108 12.40 -9.78 -7.37
N TRP A 109 11.72 -8.68 -7.72
CA TRP A 109 11.59 -8.30 -9.12
C TRP A 109 12.93 -7.93 -9.76
N ARG A 110 13.84 -7.25 -9.07
CA ARG A 110 15.21 -7.00 -9.55
C ARG A 110 15.95 -8.29 -9.87
N LYS A 111 15.85 -9.30 -9.01
CA LYS A 111 16.47 -10.62 -9.24
C LYS A 111 15.86 -11.37 -10.42
N ILE A 112 14.56 -11.27 -10.62
CA ILE A 112 13.88 -11.83 -11.78
C ILE A 112 14.31 -11.09 -13.06
N ALA A 113 14.25 -9.76 -13.06
CA ALA A 113 14.61 -8.92 -14.21
C ALA A 113 16.08 -9.05 -14.62
N ALA A 114 16.98 -9.35 -13.69
CA ALA A 114 18.38 -9.60 -13.97
C ALA A 114 18.60 -10.89 -14.81
N GLN A 115 17.64 -11.79 -14.89
CA GLN A 115 17.74 -13.04 -15.65
C GLN A 115 17.38 -12.84 -17.14
N ASP A 116 16.41 -11.96 -17.45
CA ASP A 116 15.99 -11.66 -18.81
C ASP A 116 15.31 -10.28 -18.83
N PRO A 117 15.69 -9.36 -19.76
CA PRO A 117 15.07 -8.04 -19.90
C PRO A 117 13.54 -8.08 -20.15
N VAL A 118 13.00 -9.18 -20.64
CA VAL A 118 11.56 -9.37 -20.86
C VAL A 118 10.76 -9.31 -19.56
N PHE A 119 11.42 -9.44 -18.41
CA PHE A 119 10.81 -9.34 -17.09
C PHE A 119 10.74 -7.91 -16.55
N GLY A 120 11.03 -6.92 -17.41
CA GLY A 120 10.85 -5.49 -17.12
C GLY A 120 12.02 -4.83 -16.39
N HIS A 121 11.77 -3.58 -15.98
CA HIS A 121 12.81 -2.70 -15.41
C HIS A 121 12.33 -2.11 -14.08
N PRO A 122 12.43 -2.85 -12.96
CA PRO A 122 11.90 -2.42 -11.65
C PRO A 122 12.43 -1.08 -11.18
N ASP A 123 13.67 -0.73 -11.50
CA ASP A 123 14.27 0.54 -11.10
C ASP A 123 13.58 1.77 -11.68
N LYS A 124 12.81 1.63 -12.76
CA LYS A 124 11.95 2.70 -13.27
C LYS A 124 10.87 3.13 -12.27
N PHE A 125 10.50 2.24 -11.37
CA PHE A 125 9.39 2.42 -10.45
C PHE A 125 9.83 2.70 -9.01
N CYS A 126 10.94 2.10 -8.58
CA CYS A 126 11.37 2.15 -7.18
C CYS A 126 12.66 2.93 -6.90
N HIS A 127 13.22 3.66 -7.90
CA HIS A 127 14.49 4.36 -7.73
C HIS A 127 14.38 5.65 -6.93
N ASP A 128 13.21 6.30 -6.91
CA ASP A 128 13.06 7.64 -6.32
C ASP A 128 11.84 7.73 -5.39
N PRO A 129 12.01 7.38 -4.10
CA PRO A 129 10.95 7.50 -3.11
C PRO A 129 10.43 8.94 -2.92
N GLU A 130 11.21 9.97 -3.24
CA GLU A 130 10.72 11.35 -3.17
C GLU A 130 9.58 11.62 -4.15
N GLN A 131 9.56 10.92 -5.29
CA GLN A 131 8.49 11.04 -6.29
C GLN A 131 7.35 10.04 -6.10
N THR A 132 7.59 8.94 -5.37
CA THR A 132 6.63 7.84 -5.28
C THR A 132 5.95 7.74 -3.92
N ASN A 133 6.33 8.57 -2.97
CA ASN A 133 5.71 8.54 -1.66
C ASN A 133 4.41 9.33 -1.59
N TRP A 134 3.52 8.87 -0.76
CA TRP A 134 2.50 9.70 -0.15
C TRP A 134 2.33 9.30 1.32
N MET A 135 1.55 10.10 2.04
CA MET A 135 1.24 9.84 3.43
C MET A 135 -0.26 9.91 3.65
N SER A 136 -0.77 8.98 4.43
CA SER A 136 -2.16 9.03 4.90
C SER A 136 -2.22 9.04 6.41
N ALA A 137 -3.39 9.36 6.94
CA ALA A 137 -3.71 9.23 8.36
C ALA A 137 -5.16 8.82 8.52
N THR A 138 -5.43 8.01 9.53
CA THR A 138 -6.79 7.78 10.01
C THR A 138 -7.02 8.61 11.25
N VAL A 139 -7.94 9.54 11.17
CA VAL A 139 -8.43 10.33 12.31
C VAL A 139 -9.69 9.64 12.85
N GLU A 140 -9.65 9.23 14.09
CA GLU A 140 -10.81 8.75 14.84
C GLU A 140 -11.28 9.87 15.77
N THR A 141 -12.53 10.34 15.60
CA THR A 141 -13.11 11.25 16.58
C THR A 141 -13.57 10.46 17.80
N LEU A 142 -13.20 10.93 18.99
CA LEU A 142 -13.49 10.23 20.25
C LEU A 142 -14.78 10.73 20.94
N ASP A 143 -15.31 11.85 20.44
CA ASP A 143 -16.54 12.48 20.95
C ASP A 143 -17.24 13.27 19.83
N GLN A 144 -18.30 14.00 20.18
CA GLN A 144 -19.13 14.74 19.23
C GLN A 144 -18.63 16.16 18.92
N LYS A 145 -17.52 16.64 19.50
CA LYS A 145 -17.12 18.05 19.39
C LYS A 145 -16.63 18.43 17.99
N ILE A 146 -16.03 17.49 17.24
CA ILE A 146 -15.57 17.70 15.85
C ILE A 146 -16.73 17.54 14.85
N ILE A 147 -17.77 16.80 15.20
CA ILE A 147 -18.86 16.45 14.28
C ILE A 147 -19.59 17.67 13.68
N PRO A 148 -19.84 18.79 14.40
CA PRO A 148 -20.46 19.96 13.81
C PRO A 148 -19.68 20.56 12.62
N TYR A 149 -18.36 20.53 12.65
CA TYR A 149 -17.52 21.03 11.57
C TYR A 149 -17.59 20.12 10.35
N ILE A 150 -17.58 18.79 10.54
CA ILE A 150 -17.82 17.81 9.48
C ILE A 150 -19.20 18.04 8.84
N LYS A 151 -20.24 18.18 9.65
CA LYS A 151 -21.61 18.44 9.16
C LYS A 151 -21.70 19.77 8.40
N ASN A 152 -20.99 20.79 8.84
CA ASN A 152 -20.98 22.08 8.15
C ASN A 152 -20.43 22.00 6.72
N ILE A 153 -19.38 21.21 6.49
CA ILE A 153 -18.80 20.99 5.16
C ILE A 153 -19.63 19.99 4.35
N CYS A 154 -19.83 18.80 4.90
CA CYS A 154 -20.47 17.69 4.18
C CYS A 154 -21.98 17.87 4.00
N LYS A 155 -22.63 18.74 4.79
CA LYS A 155 -24.10 18.89 4.88
C LYS A 155 -24.81 17.58 5.21
N ARG A 156 -24.12 16.65 5.84
CA ARG A 156 -24.60 15.31 6.21
C ARG A 156 -24.13 14.95 7.61
N ASP A 157 -24.96 14.22 8.33
CA ASP A 157 -24.61 13.67 9.63
C ASP A 157 -23.88 12.35 9.43
N PRO A 158 -22.67 12.14 10.00
CA PRO A 158 -21.93 10.90 9.87
C PRO A 158 -22.66 9.66 10.38
N PHE A 159 -23.55 9.83 11.36
CA PHE A 159 -24.19 8.71 12.09
C PHE A 159 -25.54 8.27 11.52
N THR A 160 -25.91 8.75 10.33
CA THR A 160 -27.19 8.36 9.68
C THR A 160 -27.12 7.04 8.92
N GLY A 161 -25.96 6.38 8.88
CA GLY A 161 -25.76 5.13 8.13
C GLY A 161 -25.61 5.31 6.62
N HIS A 162 -25.46 6.55 6.14
CA HIS A 162 -25.19 6.89 4.75
C HIS A 162 -23.73 7.34 4.55
N VAL A 163 -23.27 7.31 3.29
CA VAL A 163 -21.95 7.86 2.93
C VAL A 163 -21.93 9.36 3.20
N VAL A 164 -20.89 9.84 3.89
CA VAL A 164 -20.82 11.22 4.39
C VAL A 164 -20.29 12.17 3.31
N THR A 165 -19.10 11.89 2.74
CA THR A 165 -18.49 12.76 1.74
C THR A 165 -18.98 12.48 0.32
N GLY A 166 -19.50 11.31 0.03
CA GLY A 166 -19.92 10.91 -1.33
C GLY A 166 -18.75 10.70 -2.31
N GLY A 167 -17.55 10.95 -1.90
CA GLY A 167 -16.29 10.85 -2.64
C GLY A 167 -15.16 11.49 -1.85
N ILE A 168 -14.04 11.76 -2.52
CA ILE A 168 -12.88 12.41 -1.93
C ILE A 168 -13.12 13.93 -1.93
N VAL A 169 -12.85 14.57 -0.81
CA VAL A 169 -12.82 16.03 -0.65
C VAL A 169 -11.37 16.48 -0.69
N THR A 170 -11.00 17.24 -1.71
CA THR A 170 -9.66 17.80 -1.82
C THR A 170 -9.69 19.28 -1.40
N VAL A 171 -8.79 19.66 -0.51
CA VAL A 171 -8.61 21.04 -0.08
C VAL A 171 -7.69 21.75 -1.08
N LYS A 172 -8.27 22.53 -1.97
CA LYS A 172 -7.58 23.16 -3.09
C LYS A 172 -6.39 24.04 -2.66
N ASP A 173 -6.54 24.75 -1.57
CA ASP A 173 -5.54 25.72 -1.10
C ASP A 173 -4.59 25.13 -0.06
N SER A 174 -4.66 23.83 0.21
CA SER A 174 -3.73 23.15 1.12
C SER A 174 -2.34 23.01 0.47
N SER A 175 -1.31 23.48 1.17
CA SER A 175 0.09 23.30 0.77
C SER A 175 0.50 21.82 0.68
N TRP A 176 -0.18 20.94 1.42
CA TRP A 176 0.00 19.50 1.32
C TRP A 176 -0.81 18.84 0.19
N LEU A 177 -1.69 19.61 -0.48
CA LEU A 177 -2.75 19.08 -1.32
C LEU A 177 -3.56 18.02 -0.57
N MET A 178 -3.98 18.37 0.64
CA MET A 178 -4.68 17.48 1.54
C MET A 178 -6.03 17.05 0.95
N SER A 179 -6.28 15.77 1.01
CA SER A 179 -7.58 15.18 0.66
C SER A 179 -8.09 14.32 1.80
N TRP A 180 -9.40 14.17 1.91
CA TRP A 180 -10.00 13.35 2.95
C TRP A 180 -11.35 12.78 2.52
N THR A 181 -11.77 11.71 3.18
CA THR A 181 -13.06 11.07 2.94
C THR A 181 -13.62 10.47 4.23
N ILE A 182 -14.94 10.45 4.32
CA ILE A 182 -15.67 9.79 5.39
C ILE A 182 -16.68 8.85 4.74
N ASN A 183 -16.45 7.57 4.90
CA ASN A 183 -17.37 6.53 4.48
C ASN A 183 -18.59 6.44 5.40
N ARG A 184 -19.49 5.51 5.10
CA ARG A 184 -20.61 5.19 5.99
C ARG A 184 -20.10 4.79 7.38
N GLN A 185 -20.67 5.34 8.45
CA GLN A 185 -20.35 4.99 9.82
C GLN A 185 -21.45 4.10 10.43
N PRO A 186 -21.12 3.14 11.30
CA PRO A 186 -19.77 2.72 11.61
C PRO A 186 -19.13 2.04 10.38
N GLN A 187 -17.81 2.22 10.21
CA GLN A 187 -17.05 1.59 9.13
C GLN A 187 -16.63 0.18 9.50
N PHE A 188 -16.40 -0.07 10.78
CA PHE A 188 -16.02 -1.37 11.32
C PHE A 188 -17.04 -1.89 12.33
N ARG A 189 -17.12 -3.22 12.46
CA ARG A 189 -18.09 -3.89 13.31
C ARG A 189 -17.98 -3.47 14.78
N ASP A 190 -16.75 -3.35 15.27
CA ASP A 190 -16.48 -3.07 16.70
C ASP A 190 -16.18 -1.59 16.96
N GLN A 191 -16.44 -0.72 15.98
CA GLN A 191 -16.29 0.73 16.13
C GLN A 191 -17.33 1.27 17.12
N PRO A 192 -16.93 2.09 18.11
CA PRO A 192 -17.88 2.77 18.98
C PRO A 192 -18.86 3.61 18.16
N LYS A 193 -20.13 3.62 18.57
CA LYS A 193 -21.24 4.22 17.79
C LYS A 193 -21.17 5.73 17.65
N ASP A 194 -20.47 6.39 18.56
CA ASP A 194 -20.25 7.84 18.62
C ASP A 194 -18.89 8.27 18.04
N HIS A 195 -18.07 7.33 17.59
CA HIS A 195 -16.81 7.60 16.92
C HIS A 195 -16.99 7.67 15.40
N CYS A 196 -16.34 8.63 14.76
CA CYS A 196 -16.30 8.78 13.32
C CYS A 196 -14.86 8.60 12.81
N LEU A 197 -14.69 7.77 11.79
CA LEU A 197 -13.41 7.55 11.15
C LEU A 197 -13.29 8.40 9.88
N VAL A 198 -12.24 9.19 9.81
CA VAL A 198 -11.88 10.02 8.67
C VAL A 198 -10.56 9.53 8.10
N TRP A 199 -10.54 9.24 6.80
CA TRP A 199 -9.29 8.97 6.10
C TRP A 199 -8.79 10.27 5.48
N VAL A 200 -7.58 10.69 5.87
CA VAL A 200 -6.88 11.87 5.37
C VAL A 200 -5.64 11.41 4.63
N TYR A 201 -5.30 12.04 3.52
CA TYR A 201 -4.03 11.78 2.84
C TYR A 201 -3.50 13.04 2.15
N SER A 202 -2.22 12.99 1.79
CA SER A 202 -1.53 14.10 1.15
C SER A 202 -0.47 13.61 0.18
N LEU A 203 -0.38 14.26 -0.97
CA LEU A 203 0.60 13.95 -2.01
C LEU A 203 1.90 14.75 -1.83
N PHE A 204 1.83 15.96 -1.26
CA PHE A 204 3.00 16.83 -1.04
C PHE A 204 3.48 16.68 0.40
N THR A 205 4.12 15.54 0.69
CA THR A 205 4.53 15.18 2.05
C THR A 205 5.73 15.98 2.56
N ASP A 206 6.47 16.62 1.67
CA ASP A 206 7.68 17.43 1.92
C ASP A 206 7.41 18.91 2.18
N LYS A 207 6.20 19.40 1.84
CA LYS A 207 5.85 20.80 1.99
C LYS A 207 5.44 21.13 3.43
N PRO A 208 5.77 22.34 3.93
CA PRO A 208 5.24 22.80 5.21
C PRO A 208 3.73 22.99 5.13
N GLY A 209 3.01 22.56 6.17
CA GLY A 209 1.56 22.75 6.31
C GLY A 209 1.15 24.22 6.45
N ASP A 210 -0.11 24.50 6.23
CA ASP A 210 -0.65 25.87 6.32
C ASP A 210 -0.86 26.30 7.78
N TYR A 211 -1.16 25.36 8.67
CA TYR A 211 -1.32 25.60 10.10
C TYR A 211 -0.07 25.18 10.89
N VAL A 212 0.33 23.90 10.79
CA VAL A 212 1.43 23.35 11.60
C VAL A 212 2.82 23.79 11.12
N LYS A 213 2.95 24.40 9.93
CA LYS A 213 4.22 24.90 9.37
C LYS A 213 5.36 23.87 9.30
N LYS A 214 5.02 22.59 9.15
CA LYS A 214 5.92 21.45 9.20
C LYS A 214 5.58 20.49 8.06
N PRO A 215 6.55 19.81 7.40
CA PRO A 215 6.26 18.79 6.42
C PRO A 215 5.38 17.67 6.99
N MET A 216 4.36 17.22 6.24
CA MET A 216 3.45 16.17 6.73
C MET A 216 4.20 14.91 7.19
N ARG A 217 5.24 14.51 6.44
CA ARG A 217 6.07 13.32 6.76
C ARG A 217 6.86 13.43 8.06
N ALA A 218 6.98 14.63 8.62
CA ALA A 218 7.62 14.87 9.91
C ALA A 218 6.60 15.09 11.04
N CYS A 219 5.30 15.06 10.74
CA CYS A 219 4.23 15.32 11.68
C CYS A 219 3.85 14.06 12.48
N THR A 220 3.50 14.28 13.74
CA THR A 220 2.79 13.30 14.56
C THR A 220 1.33 13.19 14.12
N GLY A 221 0.60 12.17 14.57
CA GLY A 221 -0.83 12.07 14.30
C GLY A 221 -1.60 13.29 14.78
N LYS A 222 -1.28 13.80 15.98
CA LYS A 222 -1.89 15.03 16.51
C LYS A 222 -1.69 16.23 15.55
N GLU A 223 -0.47 16.44 15.07
CA GLU A 223 -0.17 17.56 14.17
C GLU A 223 -0.92 17.43 12.83
N ILE A 224 -1.06 16.22 12.28
CA ILE A 224 -1.86 15.99 11.07
C ILE A 224 -3.34 16.27 11.33
N CYS A 225 -3.86 15.89 12.49
CA CYS A 225 -5.21 16.21 12.91
C CYS A 225 -5.41 17.73 13.02
N MET A 226 -4.47 18.45 13.60
CA MET A 226 -4.51 19.91 13.72
C MET A 226 -4.61 20.58 12.35
N GLU A 227 -3.80 20.17 11.38
CA GLU A 227 -3.86 20.65 10.00
C GLU A 227 -5.21 20.39 9.34
N TRP A 228 -5.73 19.16 9.51
CA TRP A 228 -7.05 18.81 8.98
C TRP A 228 -8.17 19.64 9.64
N LEU A 229 -8.14 19.81 10.97
CA LEU A 229 -9.11 20.65 11.70
C LEU A 229 -9.11 22.10 11.22
N TYR A 230 -7.93 22.66 10.96
CA TYR A 230 -7.80 23.98 10.37
C TYR A 230 -8.53 24.07 9.03
N HIS A 231 -8.32 23.10 8.14
CA HIS A 231 -8.94 23.10 6.82
C HIS A 231 -10.43 22.80 6.81
N ILE A 232 -10.98 22.20 7.85
CA ILE A 232 -12.44 22.03 8.00
C ILE A 232 -13.09 23.22 8.73
N GLY A 233 -12.33 24.27 9.04
CA GLY A 233 -12.84 25.54 9.57
C GLY A 233 -13.04 25.55 11.09
N VAL A 234 -12.29 24.76 11.83
CA VAL A 234 -12.23 24.88 13.30
C VAL A 234 -11.50 26.16 13.67
N PRO A 235 -12.02 26.98 14.61
CA PRO A 235 -11.31 28.16 15.12
C PRO A 235 -9.93 27.79 15.69
N GLU A 236 -8.89 28.56 15.36
CA GLU A 236 -7.51 28.24 15.72
C GLU A 236 -7.29 28.00 17.22
N ASN A 237 -8.00 28.74 18.07
CA ASN A 237 -7.94 28.61 19.52
C ASN A 237 -8.56 27.32 20.07
N GLN A 238 -9.20 26.49 19.23
CA GLN A 238 -9.79 25.20 19.60
C GLN A 238 -9.07 24.01 18.99
N ILE A 239 -8.23 24.24 17.97
CA ILE A 239 -7.61 23.18 17.18
C ILE A 239 -6.76 22.23 18.06
N GLU A 240 -5.88 22.79 18.89
CA GLU A 240 -4.99 21.96 19.71
C GLU A 240 -5.77 21.15 20.76
N ASP A 241 -6.77 21.73 21.39
CA ASP A 241 -7.60 21.02 22.36
C ASP A 241 -8.36 19.88 21.71
N LEU A 242 -9.00 20.12 20.56
CA LEU A 242 -9.76 19.09 19.84
C LEU A 242 -8.85 17.97 19.31
N ALA A 243 -7.69 18.32 18.76
CA ALA A 243 -6.74 17.32 18.27
C ALA A 243 -6.15 16.46 19.41
N SER A 244 -6.00 17.02 20.61
CA SER A 244 -5.42 16.33 21.76
C SER A 244 -6.43 15.49 22.54
N ASN A 245 -7.68 15.96 22.67
CA ASN A 245 -8.65 15.41 23.61
C ASN A 245 -9.88 14.79 22.94
N SER A 246 -10.15 15.13 21.68
CA SER A 246 -11.35 14.67 20.96
C SER A 246 -11.03 13.87 19.70
N ALA A 247 -9.75 13.59 19.42
CA ALA A 247 -9.33 12.76 18.32
C ALA A 247 -8.11 11.89 18.67
N ASN A 248 -8.03 10.73 18.02
CA ASN A 248 -6.83 9.91 17.96
C ASN A 248 -6.45 9.71 16.50
N THR A 249 -5.21 9.96 16.14
CA THR A 249 -4.79 9.95 14.72
C THR A 249 -3.56 9.08 14.54
N VAL A 250 -3.66 8.16 13.58
CA VAL A 250 -2.57 7.23 13.23
C VAL A 250 -2.09 7.57 11.83
N PRO A 251 -0.89 8.16 11.68
CA PRO A 251 -0.28 8.41 10.38
C PRO A 251 0.34 7.15 9.80
N VAL A 252 0.32 7.05 8.47
CA VAL A 252 0.93 5.97 7.70
C VAL A 252 1.76 6.59 6.58
N MET A 253 3.06 6.33 6.58
CA MET A 253 3.98 6.74 5.53
C MET A 253 4.21 5.58 4.57
N MET A 254 4.05 5.82 3.27
CA MET A 254 4.13 4.82 2.21
C MET A 254 5.12 5.30 1.12
N PRO A 255 6.39 4.89 1.17
CA PRO A 255 7.44 5.41 0.28
C PRO A 255 7.22 5.09 -1.20
N TYR A 256 6.54 3.99 -1.52
CA TYR A 256 6.41 3.48 -2.89
C TYR A 256 4.96 3.39 -3.38
N ILE A 257 4.02 4.03 -2.71
CA ILE A 257 2.60 3.87 -3.03
C ILE A 257 2.26 4.34 -4.44
N ASP A 258 2.91 5.40 -4.92
CA ASP A 258 2.70 5.98 -6.24
C ASP A 258 3.71 5.46 -7.29
N ALA A 259 4.48 4.43 -6.98
CA ALA A 259 5.47 3.87 -7.90
C ALA A 259 4.88 3.49 -9.27
N PHE A 260 3.63 3.04 -9.31
CA PHE A 260 2.96 2.66 -10.57
C PHE A 260 2.58 3.86 -11.47
N PHE A 261 2.66 5.10 -10.95
CA PHE A 261 2.49 6.32 -11.75
C PHE A 261 3.80 6.81 -12.38
N MET A 262 4.95 6.21 -12.06
CA MET A 262 6.22 6.65 -12.62
C MET A 262 6.23 6.55 -14.14
N PRO A 263 6.84 7.54 -14.84
CA PRO A 263 6.97 7.52 -16.30
C PRO A 263 7.70 6.25 -16.76
N ARG A 264 7.11 5.56 -17.71
CA ARG A 264 7.62 4.28 -18.23
C ARG A 264 7.42 4.14 -19.74
N ALA A 265 8.20 3.28 -20.36
CA ALA A 265 7.97 2.77 -21.70
C ALA A 265 7.20 1.44 -21.66
N TYR A 266 6.62 1.05 -22.79
CA TYR A 266 6.11 -0.31 -22.96
C TYR A 266 7.27 -1.31 -22.83
N GLY A 267 7.08 -2.35 -22.00
CA GLY A 267 8.13 -3.33 -21.69
C GLY A 267 8.89 -3.03 -20.40
N ASP A 268 8.74 -1.86 -19.78
CA ASP A 268 9.25 -1.62 -18.41
C ASP A 268 8.51 -2.46 -17.36
N ARG A 269 7.27 -2.87 -17.64
CA ARG A 269 6.54 -3.91 -16.92
C ARG A 269 6.61 -5.22 -17.70
N PRO A 270 6.75 -6.39 -17.05
CA PRO A 270 6.63 -7.67 -17.74
C PRO A 270 5.19 -7.86 -18.24
N LYS A 271 5.00 -8.50 -19.40
CA LYS A 271 3.68 -8.99 -19.82
C LYS A 271 3.12 -9.92 -18.74
N VAL A 272 1.78 -10.02 -18.64
CA VAL A 272 1.13 -11.02 -17.76
C VAL A 272 1.68 -12.42 -18.05
N VAL A 273 1.75 -12.81 -19.32
CA VAL A 273 2.43 -14.03 -19.76
C VAL A 273 3.54 -13.61 -20.72
N PRO A 274 4.80 -13.52 -20.29
CA PRO A 274 5.92 -13.22 -21.17
C PRO A 274 6.07 -14.28 -22.27
N ASP A 275 6.54 -13.84 -23.44
CA ASP A 275 6.69 -14.73 -24.59
C ASP A 275 7.61 -15.92 -24.27
N GLY A 276 7.14 -17.12 -24.58
CA GLY A 276 7.84 -18.39 -24.29
C GLY A 276 7.65 -18.92 -22.87
N THR A 277 6.87 -18.27 -22.03
CA THR A 277 6.59 -18.76 -20.68
C THR A 277 5.76 -20.04 -20.68
N VAL A 278 6.15 -21.02 -19.87
CA VAL A 278 5.50 -22.33 -19.77
C VAL A 278 4.61 -22.41 -18.53
N ASN A 279 5.11 -22.01 -17.35
CA ASN A 279 4.48 -22.35 -16.09
C ASN A 279 4.39 -21.19 -15.09
N PHE A 280 4.55 -19.95 -15.54
CA PHE A 280 4.41 -18.78 -14.65
C PHE A 280 3.75 -17.59 -15.34
N ALA A 281 3.14 -16.71 -14.54
CA ALA A 281 2.55 -15.46 -14.98
C ALA A 281 2.77 -14.35 -13.95
N PHE A 282 2.86 -13.09 -14.44
CA PHE A 282 2.93 -11.91 -13.59
C PHE A 282 1.52 -11.34 -13.37
N LEU A 283 1.22 -10.98 -12.14
CA LEU A 283 -0.06 -10.39 -11.73
C LEU A 283 0.19 -9.09 -10.95
N GLY A 284 -0.82 -8.25 -10.89
CA GLY A 284 -0.82 -7.06 -10.03
C GLY A 284 -0.45 -5.77 -10.74
N GLN A 285 -0.05 -4.77 -9.95
CA GLN A 285 0.13 -3.39 -10.41
C GLN A 285 1.24 -3.21 -11.44
N PHE A 286 2.21 -4.12 -11.49
CA PHE A 286 3.38 -4.03 -12.36
C PHE A 286 3.40 -5.10 -13.45
N ALA A 287 2.27 -5.71 -13.77
CA ALA A 287 2.09 -6.53 -14.96
C ALA A 287 1.61 -5.64 -16.14
N GLU A 288 2.17 -5.85 -17.33
CA GLU A 288 1.76 -5.13 -18.55
C GLU A 288 0.50 -5.74 -19.13
N THR A 289 -0.50 -4.93 -19.39
CA THR A 289 -1.76 -5.37 -20.00
C THR A 289 -1.93 -4.75 -21.38
N PRO A 290 -2.72 -5.37 -22.29
CA PRO A 290 -2.91 -4.87 -23.65
C PRO A 290 -3.55 -3.46 -23.74
N ARG A 291 -4.12 -2.96 -22.64
CA ARG A 291 -4.88 -1.71 -22.64
C ARG A 291 -4.10 -0.51 -22.13
N ASP A 292 -2.83 -0.64 -21.82
CA ASP A 292 -2.04 0.45 -21.24
C ASP A 292 -2.80 1.18 -20.11
N THR A 293 -3.09 0.45 -19.05
CA THR A 293 -3.78 1.00 -17.87
C THR A 293 -2.79 1.24 -16.75
N ILE A 294 -3.10 2.22 -15.87
CA ILE A 294 -2.31 2.47 -14.67
C ILE A 294 -2.62 1.39 -13.63
N PHE A 295 -3.91 1.16 -13.39
CA PHE A 295 -4.39 0.16 -12.44
C PHE A 295 -4.55 -1.19 -13.15
N THR A 296 -3.52 -2.02 -13.07
CA THR A 296 -3.44 -3.27 -13.84
C THR A 296 -3.83 -4.52 -13.05
N THR A 297 -4.07 -4.40 -11.75
CA THR A 297 -4.35 -5.56 -10.89
C THR A 297 -5.55 -6.35 -11.39
N GLU A 298 -6.67 -5.70 -11.66
CA GLU A 298 -7.90 -6.35 -12.13
C GLU A 298 -7.79 -6.90 -13.55
N TYR A 299 -6.94 -6.30 -14.37
CA TYR A 299 -6.77 -6.70 -15.78
C TYR A 299 -5.73 -7.79 -15.97
N SER A 300 -4.86 -8.02 -14.99
CA SER A 300 -3.83 -9.05 -15.05
C SER A 300 -4.31 -10.39 -14.46
N MET A 301 -5.35 -10.38 -13.63
CA MET A 301 -5.97 -11.59 -13.08
C MET A 301 -7.00 -12.17 -14.06
#